data_f9356ed9a269604e7c2e51a7597ee034
#
_entry.id   f9356ed9a269604e7c2e51a7597ee034
#
_cell.length_a   1.000
_cell.length_b   1.000
_cell.length_c   1.000
_cell.angle_alpha   90.00
_cell.angle_beta   90.00
_cell.angle_gamma   90.00
#
_symmetry.space_group_name_H-M   'P 1'
#
loop_
_entity.id
_entity.type
_entity.pdbx_description
1 polymer ?
#
loop_
_entity_poly.entity_id
_entity_poly.type
_entity_poly.pdbx_seq_one_letter_code
_entity_poly.pdbx_strand_id
1 'polypeptide(L)'
;MTDDGKRRWKGPKSGARSSSGRQLRERKVTAHNAASESSKRWIERQLTDPYVREARAAGYRSRAAFKLLEIDEKARLMRSGQRVVDLGCAPGGWLQVALEKGASEVVGIDLLPVEPLAGVHIVEGDINFPDDVAQMLSGLTGRPDLVLSDMAANTTGHKQTDHLRTVALVEMALAFALEHLEKGGGFVSKVFQGGATQDVLETLKAEFDDVKHIKPPASRAGSPEIYVVARGFRGR
;
A
#
# COMPACT_ATOMS: atom_id res chain seq x y z
N MET A 1 20.36 -16.56 51.85
CA MET A 1 19.00 -17.08 51.89
C MET A 1 18.07 -15.90 51.70
N THR A 2 17.70 -15.59 50.46
CA THR A 2 16.69 -14.59 50.11
C THR A 2 15.85 -15.18 49.00
N ASP A 3 14.58 -15.32 49.32
CA ASP A 3 13.51 -15.93 48.54
C ASP A 3 13.13 -15.00 47.38
N ASP A 4 13.24 -15.52 46.17
CA ASP A 4 12.91 -14.80 44.91
C ASP A 4 11.45 -15.08 44.52
N GLY A 5 10.56 -14.20 45.00
CA GLY A 5 9.12 -14.29 44.82
C GLY A 5 8.67 -14.03 43.39
N LYS A 6 8.64 -15.05 42.55
CA LYS A 6 7.98 -15.06 41.21
C LYS A 6 6.49 -14.80 41.36
N ARG A 7 6.01 -13.60 41.07
CA ARG A 7 4.59 -13.29 40.94
C ARG A 7 4.02 -13.90 39.66
N ARG A 8 3.38 -15.04 39.81
CA ARG A 8 2.62 -15.73 38.78
C ARG A 8 1.31 -14.99 38.55
N TRP A 9 1.15 -14.36 37.40
CA TRP A 9 -0.11 -13.76 36.96
C TRP A 9 -1.22 -14.82 36.87
N LYS A 10 -2.30 -14.64 37.66
CA LYS A 10 -3.50 -15.50 37.64
C LYS A 10 -4.56 -14.77 36.85
N GLY A 11 -4.92 -15.28 35.67
CA GLY A 11 -6.04 -14.79 34.85
C GLY A 11 -7.39 -14.82 35.60
N PRO A 12 -8.40 -14.08 35.15
CA PRO A 12 -9.68 -13.97 35.83
C PRO A 12 -10.41 -15.31 35.87
N LYS A 13 -10.94 -15.61 37.07
CA LYS A 13 -11.71 -16.82 37.36
C LYS A 13 -13.02 -16.81 36.56
N SER A 14 -13.27 -17.87 35.82
CA SER A 14 -14.58 -18.20 35.24
C SER A 14 -15.58 -18.51 36.35
N GLY A 15 -16.66 -17.78 36.42
CA GLY A 15 -17.77 -18.11 37.32
C GLY A 15 -18.92 -17.11 37.19
N ALA A 16 -19.92 -17.45 36.41
CA ALA A 16 -21.36 -17.43 36.73
C ALA A 16 -22.16 -17.38 35.43
N ARG A 17 -22.92 -18.42 35.23
CA ARG A 17 -23.97 -18.49 34.19
C ARG A 17 -25.07 -17.47 34.54
N SER A 18 -25.39 -16.59 33.61
CA SER A 18 -26.68 -15.89 33.57
C SER A 18 -27.21 -15.98 32.14
N SER A 19 -28.29 -16.73 32.03
CA SER A 19 -29.13 -16.89 30.86
C SER A 19 -29.87 -15.57 30.59
N SER A 20 -29.48 -14.85 29.54
CA SER A 20 -30.40 -14.02 28.79
C SER A 20 -29.85 -13.85 27.39
N GLY A 21 -30.46 -14.53 26.44
CA GLY A 21 -30.18 -14.37 25.01
C GLY A 21 -30.49 -12.95 24.57
N ARG A 22 -29.47 -12.09 24.58
CA ARG A 22 -29.46 -10.86 23.83
C ARG A 22 -28.76 -11.15 22.52
N GLN A 23 -29.58 -11.43 21.51
CA GLN A 23 -29.15 -11.29 20.13
C GLN A 23 -28.43 -9.93 20.00
N LEU A 24 -27.17 -9.95 19.59
CA LEU A 24 -26.46 -8.77 19.16
C LEU A 24 -27.23 -8.19 17.97
N ARG A 25 -28.09 -7.24 18.26
CA ARG A 25 -28.70 -6.40 17.22
C ARG A 25 -27.56 -5.71 16.51
N GLU A 26 -27.44 -5.99 15.21
CA GLU A 26 -26.64 -5.19 14.30
C GLU A 26 -26.91 -3.71 14.59
N ARG A 27 -25.92 -2.99 15.07
CA ARG A 27 -25.99 -1.54 15.20
C ARG A 27 -26.07 -0.99 13.78
N LYS A 28 -27.27 -0.71 13.29
CA LYS A 28 -27.47 0.22 12.19
C LYS A 28 -26.84 1.54 12.64
N VAL A 29 -25.74 1.90 12.02
CA VAL A 29 -25.13 3.22 12.19
C VAL A 29 -26.10 4.21 11.55
N THR A 30 -26.94 4.83 12.36
CA THR A 30 -27.71 5.99 11.95
C THR A 30 -26.75 7.16 11.86
N ALA A 31 -26.17 7.37 10.67
CA ALA A 31 -25.42 8.56 10.34
C ALA A 31 -26.40 9.75 10.25
N HIS A 32 -26.63 10.43 11.37
CA HIS A 32 -27.13 11.78 11.38
C HIS A 32 -25.96 12.69 10.94
N ASN A 33 -25.94 13.04 9.70
CA ASN A 33 -25.53 14.22 8.96
C ASN A 33 -24.99 13.84 7.59
N ALA A 34 -25.78 14.18 6.56
CA ALA A 34 -25.41 14.49 5.16
C ALA A 34 -24.15 13.86 4.53
N ALA A 35 -23.85 12.60 4.79
CA ALA A 35 -22.92 11.87 3.96
C ALA A 35 -23.62 11.54 2.63
N SER A 36 -22.98 11.88 1.50
CA SER A 36 -23.49 11.52 0.18
C SER A 36 -23.73 10.02 0.08
N GLU A 37 -24.62 9.57 -0.80
CA GLU A 37 -24.86 8.13 -1.03
C GLU A 37 -23.55 7.37 -1.36
N SER A 38 -22.59 8.03 -2.00
CA SER A 38 -21.27 7.50 -2.25
C SER A 38 -20.46 7.28 -0.95
N SER A 39 -20.54 8.22 -0.01
CA SER A 39 -19.90 8.10 1.31
C SER A 39 -20.50 6.98 2.14
N LYS A 40 -21.82 6.83 2.13
CA LYS A 40 -22.51 5.73 2.84
C LYS A 40 -22.09 4.37 2.29
N ARG A 41 -22.08 4.20 0.96
CA ARG A 41 -21.60 2.98 0.30
C ARG A 41 -20.12 2.71 0.55
N TRP A 42 -19.30 3.77 0.70
CA TRP A 42 -17.89 3.62 1.05
C TRP A 42 -17.73 3.08 2.48
N ILE A 43 -18.43 3.69 3.46
CA ILE A 43 -18.42 3.25 4.86
C ILE A 43 -18.91 1.80 4.98
N GLU A 44 -20.03 1.46 4.34
CA GLU A 44 -20.60 0.11 4.36
C GLU A 44 -19.61 -0.92 3.79
N ARG A 45 -18.95 -0.60 2.66
CA ARG A 45 -17.90 -1.43 2.09
C ARG A 45 -16.69 -1.59 3.01
N GLN A 46 -16.29 -0.53 3.74
CA GLN A 46 -15.21 -0.62 4.73
C GLN A 46 -15.57 -1.53 5.92
N LEU A 47 -16.82 -1.51 6.35
CA LEU A 47 -17.27 -2.32 7.48
C LEU A 47 -17.45 -3.81 7.13
N THR A 48 -17.77 -4.12 5.87
CA THR A 48 -18.04 -5.48 5.41
C THR A 48 -16.85 -6.18 4.76
N ASP A 49 -15.79 -5.44 4.45
CA ASP A 49 -14.62 -5.97 3.76
C ASP A 49 -13.75 -6.84 4.69
N PRO A 50 -13.57 -8.14 4.42
CA PRO A 50 -12.80 -9.05 5.26
C PRO A 50 -11.34 -8.59 5.40
N TYR A 51 -10.71 -8.08 4.33
CA TYR A 51 -9.33 -7.57 4.38
C TYR A 51 -9.16 -6.36 5.28
N VAL A 52 -10.20 -5.54 5.49
CA VAL A 52 -10.13 -4.44 6.47
C VAL A 52 -10.07 -4.98 7.89
N ARG A 53 -10.82 -6.03 8.20
CA ARG A 53 -10.79 -6.68 9.52
C ARG A 53 -9.46 -7.38 9.76
N GLU A 54 -8.98 -8.11 8.77
CA GLU A 54 -7.69 -8.80 8.84
C GLU A 54 -6.53 -7.80 8.96
N ALA A 55 -6.54 -6.69 8.21
CA ALA A 55 -5.53 -5.65 8.33
C ALA A 55 -5.45 -5.10 9.76
N ARG A 56 -6.61 -4.80 10.36
CA ARG A 56 -6.66 -4.34 11.76
C ARG A 56 -6.14 -5.39 12.74
N ALA A 57 -6.51 -6.66 12.54
CA ALA A 57 -6.06 -7.76 13.40
C ALA A 57 -4.54 -7.98 13.29
N ALA A 58 -3.97 -7.81 12.10
CA ALA A 58 -2.54 -7.92 11.83
C ALA A 58 -1.73 -6.63 12.15
N GLY A 59 -2.39 -5.53 12.55
CA GLY A 59 -1.72 -4.26 12.84
C GLY A 59 -1.36 -3.42 11.62
N TYR A 60 -1.88 -3.75 10.44
CA TYR A 60 -1.68 -2.94 9.25
C TYR A 60 -2.59 -1.71 9.24
N ARG A 61 -2.06 -0.59 8.76
CA ARG A 61 -2.77 0.68 8.63
C ARG A 61 -3.88 0.64 7.58
N SER A 62 -3.75 -0.23 6.59
CA SER A 62 -4.76 -0.40 5.55
C SER A 62 -4.77 -1.81 4.97
N ARG A 63 -5.91 -2.17 4.36
CA ARG A 63 -6.03 -3.41 3.59
C ARG A 63 -5.09 -3.48 2.38
N ALA A 64 -4.55 -2.34 1.94
CA ALA A 64 -3.60 -2.28 0.83
C ALA A 64 -2.32 -3.08 1.12
N ALA A 65 -1.96 -3.28 2.39
CA ALA A 65 -0.85 -4.14 2.78
C ALA A 65 -0.95 -5.55 2.16
N PHE A 66 -2.14 -6.14 2.16
CA PHE A 66 -2.34 -7.48 1.56
C PHE A 66 -2.13 -7.50 0.05
N LYS A 67 -2.42 -6.40 -0.65
CA LYS A 67 -2.14 -6.31 -2.08
C LYS A 67 -0.64 -6.49 -2.36
N LEU A 68 0.21 -5.77 -1.61
CA LEU A 68 1.66 -5.88 -1.76
C LEU A 68 2.18 -7.25 -1.34
N LEU A 69 1.67 -7.82 -0.25
CA LEU A 69 2.03 -9.18 0.18
C LEU A 69 1.72 -10.21 -0.91
N GLU A 70 0.53 -10.16 -1.50
CA GLU A 70 0.10 -11.10 -2.55
C GLU A 70 0.82 -10.87 -3.89
N ILE A 71 1.20 -9.63 -4.20
CA ILE A 71 2.06 -9.30 -5.34
C ILE A 71 3.45 -9.90 -5.11
N ASP A 72 4.03 -9.68 -3.92
CA ASP A 72 5.35 -10.18 -3.57
C ASP A 72 5.40 -11.71 -3.56
N GLU A 73 4.38 -12.39 -3.06
CA GLU A 73 4.26 -13.86 -3.09
C GLU A 73 4.39 -14.41 -4.52
N LYS A 74 3.75 -13.74 -5.49
CA LYS A 74 3.76 -14.15 -6.90
C LYS A 74 5.02 -13.72 -7.65
N ALA A 75 5.54 -12.54 -7.34
CA ALA A 75 6.62 -11.92 -8.11
C ALA A 75 7.99 -12.01 -7.44
N ARG A 76 8.05 -12.30 -6.13
CA ARG A 76 9.29 -12.37 -5.34
C ARG A 76 10.15 -11.11 -5.52
N LEU A 77 9.53 -9.97 -5.27
CA LEU A 77 10.14 -8.65 -5.47
C LEU A 77 11.00 -8.23 -4.30
N MET A 78 10.51 -8.52 -3.08
CA MET A 78 11.10 -8.01 -1.86
C MET A 78 12.17 -8.96 -1.34
N ARG A 79 13.29 -8.37 -0.96
CA ARG A 79 14.45 -9.07 -0.39
C ARG A 79 14.98 -8.26 0.78
N SER A 80 15.51 -8.94 1.78
CA SER A 80 16.16 -8.27 2.90
C SER A 80 17.32 -7.38 2.42
N GLY A 81 17.46 -6.21 3.06
CA GLY A 81 18.52 -5.26 2.76
C GLY A 81 18.23 -4.29 1.61
N GLN A 82 17.07 -4.33 0.99
CA GLN A 82 16.70 -3.41 -0.09
C GLN A 82 16.39 -2.01 0.43
N ARG A 83 16.66 -1.02 -0.43
CA ARG A 83 16.18 0.35 -0.30
C ARG A 83 14.88 0.48 -1.09
N VAL A 84 13.82 0.88 -0.42
CA VAL A 84 12.46 0.89 -0.98
C VAL A 84 11.89 2.29 -0.96
N VAL A 85 11.32 2.70 -2.09
CA VAL A 85 10.51 3.93 -2.23
C VAL A 85 9.05 3.55 -2.42
N ASP A 86 8.13 4.21 -1.68
CA ASP A 86 6.68 4.07 -1.83
C ASP A 86 6.05 5.42 -2.23
N LEU A 87 5.58 5.50 -3.47
CA LEU A 87 4.93 6.67 -4.07
C LEU A 87 3.42 6.57 -3.86
N GLY A 88 2.84 7.56 -3.16
CA GLY A 88 1.45 7.51 -2.71
C GLY A 88 1.29 6.61 -1.49
N CYS A 89 2.16 6.83 -0.49
CA CYS A 89 2.33 5.89 0.61
C CYS A 89 1.22 5.92 1.67
N ALA A 90 0.34 6.94 1.68
CA ALA A 90 -0.71 7.05 2.68
C ALA A 90 -1.71 5.88 2.64
N PRO A 91 -2.10 5.34 3.78
CA PRO A 91 -1.77 5.67 5.17
C PRO A 91 -0.52 4.94 5.71
N GLY A 92 0.28 4.25 4.88
CA GLY A 92 1.53 3.59 5.26
C GLY A 92 1.47 2.06 5.30
N GLY A 93 0.46 1.44 4.72
CA GLY A 93 0.33 -0.02 4.70
C GLY A 93 1.45 -0.72 3.93
N TRP A 94 1.89 -0.17 2.80
CA TRP A 94 2.98 -0.71 2.01
C TRP A 94 4.35 -0.46 2.66
N LEU A 95 4.52 0.67 3.35
CA LEU A 95 5.71 0.95 4.16
C LEU A 95 5.90 -0.10 5.27
N GLN A 96 4.81 -0.50 5.94
CA GLN A 96 4.85 -1.56 6.94
C GLN A 96 5.31 -2.89 6.34
N VAL A 97 4.76 -3.27 5.20
CA VAL A 97 5.14 -4.50 4.49
C VAL A 97 6.62 -4.46 4.07
N ALA A 98 7.12 -3.31 3.59
CA ALA A 98 8.52 -3.17 3.22
C ALA A 98 9.45 -3.42 4.41
N LEU A 99 9.17 -2.85 5.58
CA LEU A 99 9.92 -3.11 6.80
C LEU A 99 9.83 -4.57 7.24
N GLU A 100 8.64 -5.16 7.23
CA GLU A 100 8.41 -6.56 7.61
C GLU A 100 9.21 -7.53 6.72
N LYS A 101 9.35 -7.21 5.44
CA LYS A 101 10.16 -7.98 4.48
C LYS A 101 11.67 -7.73 4.61
N GLY A 102 12.09 -6.89 5.57
CA GLY A 102 13.49 -6.67 5.91
C GLY A 102 14.19 -5.67 5.00
N ALA A 103 13.47 -4.72 4.40
CA ALA A 103 14.10 -3.58 3.74
C ALA A 103 15.01 -2.84 4.72
N SER A 104 16.21 -2.46 4.28
CA SER A 104 17.18 -1.73 5.12
C SER A 104 16.84 -0.26 5.26
N GLU A 105 16.27 0.31 4.22
CA GLU A 105 15.88 1.71 4.16
C GLU A 105 14.53 1.80 3.43
N VAL A 106 13.59 2.51 4.03
CA VAL A 106 12.26 2.71 3.48
C VAL A 106 11.92 4.19 3.53
N VAL A 107 11.55 4.72 2.37
CA VAL A 107 11.10 6.11 2.26
C VAL A 107 9.74 6.17 1.55
N GLY A 108 8.94 7.18 1.85
CA GLY A 108 7.65 7.36 1.20
C GLY A 108 7.29 8.82 1.02
N ILE A 109 6.47 9.09 0.00
CA ILE A 109 5.90 10.40 -0.28
C ILE A 109 4.41 10.29 -0.56
N ASP A 110 3.63 11.22 -0.02
CA ASP A 110 2.20 11.36 -0.31
C ASP A 110 1.76 12.80 -0.15
N LEU A 111 0.73 13.20 -0.88
CA LEU A 111 0.06 14.50 -0.72
C LEU A 111 -0.72 14.59 0.61
N LEU A 112 -1.06 13.45 1.19
CA LEU A 112 -1.77 13.34 2.46
C LEU A 112 -0.78 13.10 3.60
N PRO A 113 -1.05 13.65 4.80
CA PRO A 113 -0.24 13.35 5.96
C PRO A 113 -0.29 11.86 6.31
N VAL A 114 0.87 11.32 6.65
CA VAL A 114 1.04 9.93 7.08
C VAL A 114 1.58 9.91 8.49
N GLU A 115 0.91 9.19 9.39
CA GLU A 115 1.39 9.01 10.75
C GLU A 115 2.83 8.46 10.74
N PRO A 116 3.76 8.96 11.56
CA PRO A 116 5.12 8.49 11.60
C PRO A 116 5.21 6.97 11.80
N LEU A 117 6.15 6.34 11.12
CA LEU A 117 6.46 4.92 11.25
C LEU A 117 7.94 4.77 11.56
N ALA A 118 8.25 4.09 12.67
CA ALA A 118 9.64 3.90 13.09
C ALA A 118 10.46 3.21 11.99
N GLY A 119 11.64 3.77 11.68
CA GLY A 119 12.53 3.24 10.63
C GLY A 119 12.14 3.65 9.20
N VAL A 120 11.19 4.56 9.02
CA VAL A 120 10.77 5.06 7.70
C VAL A 120 10.92 6.58 7.64
N HIS A 121 11.48 7.07 6.55
CA HIS A 121 11.50 8.49 6.23
C HIS A 121 10.30 8.82 5.34
N ILE A 122 9.37 9.64 5.84
CA ILE A 122 8.10 9.97 5.15
C ILE A 122 8.07 11.47 4.89
N VAL A 123 7.73 11.85 3.67
CA VAL A 123 7.56 13.24 3.25
C VAL A 123 6.10 13.46 2.86
N GLU A 124 5.48 14.48 3.43
CA GLU A 124 4.24 15.05 2.91
C GLU A 124 4.61 16.01 1.79
N GLY A 125 4.36 15.62 0.54
CA GLY A 125 4.81 16.35 -0.63
C GLY A 125 4.28 15.78 -1.93
N ASP A 126 4.65 16.41 -3.03
CA ASP A 126 4.24 16.03 -4.38
C ASP A 126 5.45 15.59 -5.22
N ILE A 127 5.37 14.40 -5.79
CA ILE A 127 6.39 13.84 -6.67
C ILE A 127 6.72 14.72 -7.90
N ASN A 128 5.85 15.67 -8.25
CA ASN A 128 6.10 16.63 -9.31
C ASN A 128 7.08 17.76 -8.91
N PHE A 129 7.36 17.91 -7.62
CA PHE A 129 8.29 18.93 -7.13
C PHE A 129 9.66 18.31 -6.83
N PRO A 130 10.72 18.76 -7.52
CA PRO A 130 12.08 18.20 -7.32
C PRO A 130 12.59 18.31 -5.89
N ASP A 131 12.20 19.37 -5.16
CA ASP A 131 12.62 19.56 -3.77
C ASP A 131 12.01 18.52 -2.84
N ASP A 132 10.72 18.17 -3.02
CA ASP A 132 10.04 17.14 -2.25
C ASP A 132 10.65 15.76 -2.54
N VAL A 133 10.94 15.47 -3.82
CA VAL A 133 11.63 14.26 -4.24
C VAL A 133 13.02 14.18 -3.63
N ALA A 134 13.79 15.27 -3.67
CA ALA A 134 15.13 15.31 -3.07
C ALA A 134 15.06 15.10 -1.55
N GLN A 135 14.09 15.71 -0.87
CA GLN A 135 13.85 15.49 0.55
C GLN A 135 13.52 14.02 0.86
N MET A 136 12.65 13.37 0.10
CA MET A 136 12.34 11.96 0.28
C MET A 136 13.58 11.09 0.05
N LEU A 137 14.31 11.29 -1.04
CA LEU A 137 15.49 10.51 -1.38
C LEU A 137 16.65 10.72 -0.40
N SER A 138 16.69 11.83 0.35
CA SER A 138 17.69 12.04 1.40
C SER A 138 17.62 11.02 2.54
N GLY A 139 16.52 10.28 2.67
CA GLY A 139 16.37 9.15 3.58
C GLY A 139 17.01 7.86 3.12
N LEU A 140 17.63 7.82 1.92
CA LEU A 140 18.34 6.68 1.37
C LEU A 140 19.84 6.95 1.28
N THR A 141 20.66 5.92 1.50
CA THR A 141 22.11 5.99 1.33
C THR A 141 22.57 5.79 -0.12
N GLY A 142 21.65 5.44 -1.02
CA GLY A 142 21.93 5.21 -2.44
C GLY A 142 20.64 5.14 -3.26
N ARG A 143 20.75 4.70 -4.50
CA ARG A 143 19.58 4.54 -5.39
C ARG A 143 18.64 3.46 -4.84
N PRO A 144 17.31 3.61 -4.97
CA PRO A 144 16.37 2.58 -4.53
C PRO A 144 16.50 1.30 -5.34
N ASP A 145 16.37 0.16 -4.67
CA ASP A 145 16.33 -1.16 -5.30
C ASP A 145 14.91 -1.55 -5.74
N LEU A 146 13.90 -0.90 -5.14
CA LEU A 146 12.49 -1.14 -5.44
C LEU A 146 11.68 0.15 -5.33
N VAL A 147 10.92 0.45 -6.38
CA VAL A 147 9.96 1.55 -6.41
C VAL A 147 8.55 0.97 -6.48
N LEU A 148 7.74 1.37 -5.52
CA LEU A 148 6.34 0.97 -5.36
C LEU A 148 5.42 2.16 -5.62
N SER A 149 4.24 1.94 -6.21
CA SER A 149 3.22 2.96 -6.38
C SER A 149 1.81 2.37 -6.31
N ASP A 150 1.07 2.71 -5.25
CA ASP A 150 -0.38 2.50 -5.15
C ASP A 150 -1.15 3.84 -5.32
N MET A 151 -0.52 4.84 -5.97
CA MET A 151 -1.15 6.14 -6.22
C MET A 151 -2.52 5.99 -6.87
N ALA A 152 -3.47 6.78 -6.43
CA ALA A 152 -4.83 6.81 -6.95
C ALA A 152 -5.34 8.24 -7.02
N ALA A 153 -5.79 8.65 -8.20
CA ALA A 153 -6.54 9.90 -8.30
C ALA A 153 -7.93 9.76 -7.66
N ASN A 154 -8.45 10.86 -7.13
CA ASN A 154 -9.84 10.93 -6.71
C ASN A 154 -10.75 10.62 -7.89
N THR A 155 -11.63 9.63 -7.73
CA THR A 155 -12.57 9.25 -8.78
C THR A 155 -13.62 10.33 -9.01
N THR A 156 -13.79 10.72 -10.26
CA THR A 156 -14.84 11.67 -10.67
C THR A 156 -16.17 10.96 -10.94
N GLY A 157 -16.13 9.63 -11.12
CA GLY A 157 -17.24 8.81 -11.61
C GLY A 157 -17.34 8.76 -13.14
N HIS A 158 -16.55 9.54 -13.85
CA HIS A 158 -16.48 9.51 -15.32
C HIS A 158 -15.33 8.62 -15.76
N LYS A 159 -15.64 7.44 -16.33
CA LYS A 159 -14.66 6.39 -16.61
C LYS A 159 -13.44 6.84 -17.43
N GLN A 160 -13.66 7.65 -18.46
CA GLN A 160 -12.55 8.14 -19.31
C GLN A 160 -11.62 9.08 -18.55
N THR A 161 -12.18 10.01 -17.76
CA THR A 161 -11.40 10.95 -16.96
C THR A 161 -10.60 10.21 -15.87
N ASP A 162 -11.24 9.27 -15.20
CA ASP A 162 -10.59 8.48 -14.14
C ASP A 162 -9.49 7.59 -14.73
N HIS A 163 -9.70 7.07 -15.95
CA HIS A 163 -8.69 6.32 -16.68
C HIS A 163 -7.47 7.17 -17.03
N LEU A 164 -7.67 8.34 -17.66
CA LEU A 164 -6.57 9.26 -18.01
C LEU A 164 -5.77 9.70 -16.80
N ARG A 165 -6.43 9.99 -15.67
CA ARG A 165 -5.74 10.32 -14.42
C ARG A 165 -4.89 9.18 -13.89
N THR A 166 -5.38 7.95 -13.99
CA THR A 166 -4.61 6.77 -13.57
C THR A 166 -3.40 6.57 -14.48
N VAL A 167 -3.55 6.73 -15.79
CA VAL A 167 -2.43 6.66 -16.74
C VAL A 167 -1.35 7.69 -16.39
N ALA A 168 -1.73 8.95 -16.16
CA ALA A 168 -0.77 9.99 -15.78
C ALA A 168 0.01 9.65 -14.50
N LEU A 169 -0.65 9.05 -13.50
CA LEU A 169 0.03 8.62 -12.28
C LEU A 169 1.02 7.47 -12.53
N VAL A 170 0.69 6.55 -13.42
CA VAL A 170 1.60 5.45 -13.81
C VAL A 170 2.81 6.00 -14.57
N GLU A 171 2.59 6.91 -15.52
CA GLU A 171 3.66 7.56 -16.28
C GLU A 171 4.62 8.33 -15.35
N MET A 172 4.07 9.05 -14.40
CA MET A 172 4.85 9.77 -13.39
C MET A 172 5.68 8.83 -12.52
N ALA A 173 5.07 7.75 -12.00
CA ALA A 173 5.78 6.74 -11.22
C ALA A 173 6.87 6.03 -12.03
N LEU A 174 6.59 5.73 -13.31
CA LEU A 174 7.57 5.12 -14.21
C LEU A 174 8.73 6.07 -14.51
N ALA A 175 8.45 7.34 -14.81
CA ALA A 175 9.49 8.35 -15.01
C ALA A 175 10.43 8.45 -13.80
N PHE A 176 9.86 8.52 -12.60
CA PHE A 176 10.62 8.49 -11.35
C PHE A 176 11.49 7.23 -11.24
N ALA A 177 10.92 6.05 -11.52
CA ALA A 177 11.64 4.79 -11.44
C ALA A 177 12.82 4.72 -12.44
N LEU A 178 12.61 5.16 -13.69
CA LEU A 178 13.65 5.19 -14.72
C LEU A 178 14.81 6.14 -14.38
N GLU A 179 14.52 7.23 -13.66
CA GLU A 179 15.53 8.20 -13.24
C GLU A 179 16.32 7.74 -12.03
N HIS A 180 15.66 7.14 -11.03
CA HIS A 180 16.24 6.93 -9.72
C HIS A 180 16.58 5.47 -9.39
N LEU A 181 15.98 4.48 -10.05
CA LEU A 181 16.13 3.07 -9.71
C LEU A 181 17.57 2.58 -9.89
N GLU A 182 18.02 1.72 -8.97
CA GLU A 182 19.30 1.02 -9.11
C GLU A 182 19.21 -0.05 -10.22
N LYS A 183 20.32 -0.29 -10.92
CA LYS A 183 20.40 -1.37 -11.92
C LYS A 183 20.07 -2.71 -11.31
N GLY A 184 19.22 -3.50 -11.98
CA GLY A 184 18.69 -4.76 -11.48
C GLY A 184 17.47 -4.59 -10.54
N GLY A 185 17.06 -3.36 -10.26
CA GLY A 185 15.95 -3.04 -9.40
C GLY A 185 14.58 -3.41 -9.97
N GLY A 186 13.54 -3.20 -9.16
CA GLY A 186 12.16 -3.53 -9.49
C GLY A 186 11.22 -2.33 -9.42
N PHE A 187 10.11 -2.42 -10.15
CA PHE A 187 9.07 -1.41 -10.18
C PHE A 187 7.69 -2.07 -10.08
N VAL A 188 6.83 -1.51 -9.25
CA VAL A 188 5.42 -1.91 -9.13
C VAL A 188 4.54 -0.67 -9.20
N SER A 189 3.55 -0.70 -10.07
CA SER A 189 2.57 0.38 -10.12
C SER A 189 1.16 -0.14 -10.35
N LYS A 190 0.20 0.50 -9.68
CA LYS A 190 -1.21 0.26 -9.93
C LYS A 190 -1.60 0.80 -11.29
N VAL A 191 -2.32 -0.02 -12.06
CA VAL A 191 -2.93 0.34 -13.33
C VAL A 191 -4.39 -0.13 -13.36
N PHE A 192 -5.21 0.41 -14.23
CA PHE A 192 -6.53 -0.14 -14.47
C PHE A 192 -6.48 -1.16 -15.63
N GLN A 193 -7.31 -2.17 -15.56
CA GLN A 193 -7.43 -3.17 -16.62
C GLN A 193 -7.76 -2.46 -17.96
N GLY A 194 -6.92 -2.66 -18.97
CA GLY A 194 -6.96 -1.91 -20.22
C GLY A 194 -6.26 -0.55 -20.18
N GLY A 195 -5.55 -0.22 -19.11
CA GLY A 195 -5.12 1.14 -18.78
C GLY A 195 -3.64 1.44 -18.65
N ALA A 196 -2.73 0.51 -18.93
CA ALA A 196 -1.39 0.94 -19.31
C ALA A 196 -1.45 1.29 -20.80
N THR A 197 -1.07 2.50 -21.17
CA THR A 197 -0.95 2.84 -22.60
C THR A 197 0.06 1.92 -23.24
N GLN A 198 -0.06 1.71 -24.55
CA GLN A 198 0.91 0.93 -25.31
C GLN A 198 2.34 1.44 -25.05
N ASP A 199 2.50 2.77 -24.98
CA ASP A 199 3.78 3.46 -24.76
C ASP A 199 4.40 3.10 -23.40
N VAL A 200 3.61 3.06 -22.31
CA VAL A 200 4.08 2.65 -20.99
C VAL A 200 4.56 1.20 -21.00
N LEU A 201 3.81 0.29 -21.66
CA LEU A 201 4.20 -1.11 -21.76
C LEU A 201 5.44 -1.33 -22.62
N GLU A 202 5.58 -0.59 -23.71
CA GLU A 202 6.77 -0.62 -24.57
C GLU A 202 8.00 -0.12 -23.79
N THR A 203 7.87 0.99 -23.07
CA THR A 203 8.94 1.51 -22.20
C THR A 203 9.33 0.49 -21.14
N LEU A 204 8.36 -0.09 -20.44
CA LEU A 204 8.65 -1.10 -19.42
C LEU A 204 9.40 -2.31 -20.01
N LYS A 205 8.97 -2.82 -21.18
CA LYS A 205 9.63 -3.95 -21.85
C LYS A 205 11.03 -3.60 -22.37
N ALA A 206 11.26 -2.34 -22.75
CA ALA A 206 12.56 -1.88 -23.19
C ALA A 206 13.56 -1.75 -22.02
N GLU A 207 13.08 -1.29 -20.86
CA GLU A 207 13.92 -0.92 -19.74
C GLU A 207 14.08 -2.01 -18.66
N PHE A 208 13.20 -3.03 -18.65
CA PHE A 208 13.22 -4.12 -17.67
C PHE A 208 13.30 -5.51 -18.34
N ASP A 209 13.84 -6.48 -17.62
CA ASP A 209 14.01 -7.85 -18.10
C ASP A 209 12.71 -8.66 -18.09
N ASP A 210 11.85 -8.45 -17.09
CA ASP A 210 10.60 -9.19 -16.91
C ASP A 210 9.48 -8.21 -16.52
N VAL A 211 8.37 -8.24 -17.26
CA VAL A 211 7.20 -7.39 -17.04
C VAL A 211 5.95 -8.25 -16.99
N LYS A 212 5.22 -8.18 -15.89
CA LYS A 212 3.99 -8.95 -15.66
C LYS A 212 2.85 -8.07 -15.16
N HIS A 213 1.62 -8.49 -15.41
CA HIS A 213 0.44 -7.95 -14.78
C HIS A 213 -0.06 -8.91 -13.71
N ILE A 214 -0.31 -8.40 -12.51
CA ILE A 214 -0.82 -9.17 -11.38
C ILE A 214 -2.09 -8.51 -10.86
N LYS A 215 -3.16 -9.29 -10.72
CA LYS A 215 -4.34 -8.92 -9.95
C LYS A 215 -4.27 -9.65 -8.61
N PRO A 216 -3.93 -8.97 -7.51
CA PRO A 216 -3.91 -9.60 -6.21
C PRO A 216 -5.35 -9.90 -5.75
N PRO A 217 -5.60 -11.02 -5.05
CA PRO A 217 -6.92 -11.35 -4.46
C PRO A 217 -7.47 -10.25 -3.56
N ALA A 218 -6.58 -9.52 -2.87
CA ALA A 218 -6.96 -8.37 -2.08
C ALA A 218 -7.51 -7.19 -2.90
N SER A 219 -7.32 -7.14 -4.22
CA SER A 219 -8.06 -6.22 -5.09
C SER A 219 -9.50 -6.69 -5.22
N ARG A 220 -10.47 -5.77 -5.02
CA ARG A 220 -11.89 -6.12 -5.10
C ARG A 220 -12.24 -6.72 -6.47
N ALA A 221 -13.07 -7.78 -6.49
CA ALA A 221 -13.41 -8.49 -7.72
C ALA A 221 -14.00 -7.56 -8.80
N GLY A 222 -14.83 -6.59 -8.42
CA GLY A 222 -15.44 -5.61 -9.33
C GLY A 222 -14.56 -4.40 -9.65
N SER A 223 -13.34 -4.30 -9.08
CA SER A 223 -12.41 -3.22 -9.38
C SER A 223 -11.64 -3.52 -10.67
N PRO A 224 -11.45 -2.54 -11.58
CA PRO A 224 -10.56 -2.68 -12.73
C PRO A 224 -9.07 -2.67 -12.35
N GLU A 225 -8.75 -2.51 -11.07
CA GLU A 225 -7.40 -2.38 -10.54
C GLU A 225 -6.60 -3.66 -10.74
N ILE A 226 -5.43 -3.51 -11.35
CA ILE A 226 -4.37 -4.52 -11.47
C ILE A 226 -3.04 -3.83 -11.22
N TYR A 227 -1.96 -4.58 -11.14
CA TYR A 227 -0.61 -4.04 -10.95
C TYR A 227 0.29 -4.48 -12.08
N VAL A 228 1.05 -3.54 -12.64
CA VAL A 228 2.22 -3.86 -13.45
C VAL A 228 3.39 -4.08 -12.51
N VAL A 229 4.13 -5.15 -12.76
CA VAL A 229 5.32 -5.54 -12.00
C VAL A 229 6.45 -5.73 -12.99
N ALA A 230 7.50 -4.93 -12.85
CA ALA A 230 8.68 -4.98 -13.70
C ALA A 230 9.91 -5.27 -12.83
N ARG A 231 10.82 -6.13 -13.32
CA ARG A 231 12.02 -6.56 -12.61
C ARG A 231 13.24 -6.53 -13.53
N GLY A 232 14.39 -6.33 -12.92
CA GLY A 232 15.67 -6.30 -13.65
C GLY A 232 15.79 -5.04 -14.49
N PHE A 233 15.72 -3.88 -13.82
CA PHE A 233 15.98 -2.60 -14.49
C PHE A 233 17.37 -2.62 -15.13
N ARG A 234 17.45 -2.35 -16.44
CA ARG A 234 18.69 -2.45 -17.20
C ARG A 234 19.67 -1.32 -16.89
N GLY A 235 19.17 -0.21 -16.38
CA GLY A 235 19.94 1.02 -16.15
C GLY A 235 20.26 1.73 -17.46
N ARG A 236 20.26 3.04 -17.43
CA ARG A 236 20.83 3.90 -18.49
C ARG A 236 22.27 4.23 -18.17
#